data_9d11f82c37bae33b0844be0a3e68f221
#
_entry.id   9d11f82c37bae33b0844be0a3e68f221
#
_cell.length_a   1.000
_cell.length_b   1.000
_cell.length_c   1.000
_cell.angle_alpha   90.00
_cell.angle_beta   90.00
_cell.angle_gamma   90.00
#
_symmetry.space_group_name_H-M   'P 1'
#
loop_
_entity.id
_entity.type
_entity.pdbx_description
1 polymer ?
#
loop_
_entity_poly.entity_id
_entity_poly.type
_entity_poly.pdbx_seq_one_letter_code
_entity_poly.pdbx_strand_id
1 'polypeptide(L)'
;MTMEMGGPRSRIRAIRMLLVFSTAIAVAAPSPGAAQLVRPELSQKALIEGSVRVIVHLAVPMTPEGLLTSSAAVQAQRRGIANAQNAVVGALTGSSHRMVHRYDVFPFLALELSPGALAVLNTLSSVITRVEEDRLAAPMLPESVPLVHADEVSRADFTGSGQVVAILDTGVDKAHSFLAGKVVEEACYSANSNCPNGETSQTGAGAGVPCTYAPSACRHGTHVAGIAAGSGAAFSGVAKGASLMAVQVFSRFTGANCVGAGEDPCALSFESDQLAGLEGVYNLRSSYSFASVNMSLGGGQSATNCDTDSLKVAIDNLRSVGIATAIASGNNGFTNALSFPACISTAISVGSTDDGSNGTIADAVSIFSNSASFLSLLAPGRLILSSIPGGLFANFQGTSMAAPHVAGSWAVLKQAKPSATVSEVLAALQATGAPITDPRNSLTKSRIRVFEALQALMPSVASGFKSFTVTPCRLVDTRLAGGAIPANGFRSFLAAGPLQNQGGAANCAVPPGPAKAVYINVVAVGPAGPGHLTVHPYPLPVPLASTLNFSAGQTIANGVMVPICDTSAFTCAADLTVTMGPSAADLVIDITGYLGPKP
;
A
#
# COMPACT_ATOMS: atom_id res chain seq x y z
N MET A 1 27.97 -75.88 12.26
CA MET A 1 29.32 -76.33 11.98
C MET A 1 30.23 -75.22 12.34
N THR A 2 30.60 -75.22 13.54
CA THR A 2 31.92 -75.51 14.12
C THR A 2 32.97 -74.48 13.70
N MET A 3 33.34 -73.64 14.70
CA MET A 3 34.69 -73.62 15.35
C MET A 3 35.70 -72.77 14.55
N GLU A 4 36.61 -72.03 15.05
CA GLU A 4 37.19 -71.99 16.41
C GLU A 4 38.00 -70.69 16.60
N MET A 5 38.19 -70.37 17.85
CA MET A 5 39.02 -69.39 18.54
C MET A 5 40.49 -69.40 18.16
N GLY A 6 41.17 -68.26 18.35
CA GLY A 6 42.62 -68.16 18.41
C GLY A 6 43.13 -66.78 18.76
N GLY A 7 43.26 -66.41 20.05
CA GLY A 7 44.34 -65.51 20.44
C GLY A 7 45.56 -66.34 20.78
N PRO A 8 46.74 -65.83 21.01
CA PRO A 8 47.07 -64.81 22.02
C PRO A 8 48.41 -63.99 21.79
N ARG A 9 48.76 -63.24 22.85
CA ARG A 9 50.09 -62.89 23.38
C ARG A 9 50.71 -61.52 22.98
N SER A 10 50.60 -60.70 23.98
CA SER A 10 51.55 -59.73 24.52
C SER A 10 53.00 -59.68 23.93
N ARG A 11 53.47 -58.50 23.57
CA ARG A 11 54.85 -58.05 23.86
C ARG A 11 54.82 -56.58 24.33
N ILE A 12 55.17 -56.43 25.59
CA ILE A 12 55.56 -55.21 26.27
C ILE A 12 56.86 -54.71 25.62
N ARG A 13 56.91 -53.50 25.09
CA ARG A 13 58.16 -52.76 24.87
C ARG A 13 58.01 -51.42 25.56
N ALA A 14 58.84 -51.25 26.61
CA ALA A 14 59.10 -49.99 27.31
C ALA A 14 59.63 -48.94 26.31
N ILE A 15 59.00 -47.78 26.25
CA ILE A 15 59.57 -46.61 25.61
C ILE A 15 59.62 -45.50 26.66
N ARG A 16 60.82 -44.98 26.79
CA ARG A 16 61.30 -43.95 27.71
C ARG A 16 60.38 -42.70 27.65
N MET A 17 60.03 -42.25 28.83
CA MET A 17 59.37 -40.99 29.12
C MET A 17 60.35 -39.83 28.85
N LEU A 18 60.13 -39.08 27.73
CA LEU A 18 60.76 -37.80 27.51
C LEU A 18 59.79 -36.74 28.06
N LEU A 19 60.21 -36.10 29.16
CA LEU A 19 59.50 -34.89 29.64
C LEU A 19 59.75 -33.76 28.68
N VAL A 20 58.76 -33.38 27.89
CA VAL A 20 58.71 -32.12 27.16
C VAL A 20 58.00 -31.11 28.04
N PHE A 21 58.74 -30.12 28.50
CA PHE A 21 58.18 -28.92 29.14
C PHE A 21 57.36 -28.18 28.12
N SER A 22 56.02 -28.32 28.14
CA SER A 22 55.11 -27.45 27.39
C SER A 22 54.97 -26.15 28.17
N THR A 23 55.65 -25.12 27.70
CA THR A 23 55.34 -23.74 28.04
C THR A 23 53.94 -23.45 27.54
N ALA A 24 52.95 -23.40 28.44
CA ALA A 24 51.59 -22.91 28.12
C ALA A 24 51.71 -21.41 27.78
N ILE A 25 51.69 -21.08 26.48
CA ILE A 25 51.39 -19.74 26.02
C ILE A 25 49.91 -19.55 26.35
N ALA A 26 49.63 -18.77 27.38
CA ALA A 26 48.30 -18.26 27.62
C ALA A 26 47.89 -17.37 26.46
N VAL A 27 47.15 -17.91 25.46
CA VAL A 27 46.44 -17.12 24.49
C VAL A 27 45.37 -16.37 25.30
N ALA A 28 45.61 -15.08 25.54
CA ALA A 28 44.61 -14.18 26.10
C ALA A 28 43.38 -14.24 25.17
N ALA A 29 42.22 -14.61 25.72
CA ALA A 29 40.96 -14.50 25.02
C ALA A 29 40.84 -13.04 24.51
N PRO A 30 40.49 -12.81 23.25
CA PRO A 30 40.25 -11.45 22.79
C PRO A 30 39.13 -10.86 23.66
N SER A 31 39.38 -9.68 24.23
CA SER A 31 38.36 -8.85 24.86
C SER A 31 37.16 -8.76 23.90
N PRO A 32 35.91 -8.68 24.37
CA PRO A 32 34.77 -8.49 23.50
C PRO A 32 35.02 -7.21 22.69
N GLY A 33 35.43 -7.39 21.45
CA GLY A 33 35.78 -6.30 20.53
C GLY A 33 34.55 -5.40 20.37
N ALA A 34 34.75 -4.09 20.38
CA ALA A 34 33.73 -3.13 19.98
C ALA A 34 33.09 -3.63 18.69
N ALA A 35 31.76 -3.69 18.66
CA ALA A 35 31.01 -4.16 17.49
C ALA A 35 31.50 -3.39 16.25
N GLN A 36 32.04 -4.09 15.27
CA GLN A 36 32.57 -3.49 14.07
C GLN A 36 31.40 -2.90 13.26
N LEU A 37 31.35 -1.58 13.10
CA LEU A 37 30.26 -0.86 12.43
C LEU A 37 30.15 -1.21 10.95
N VAL A 38 31.31 -1.42 10.31
CA VAL A 38 31.45 -1.80 8.90
C VAL A 38 31.87 -3.27 8.83
N ARG A 39 31.08 -4.10 8.19
CA ARG A 39 31.40 -5.53 8.03
C ARG A 39 32.65 -5.73 7.13
N PRO A 40 33.46 -6.76 7.39
CA PRO A 40 34.66 -7.03 6.61
C PRO A 40 34.42 -7.18 5.11
N GLU A 41 33.29 -7.82 4.74
CA GLU A 41 32.90 -8.05 3.33
C GLU A 41 32.73 -6.73 2.58
N LEU A 42 32.14 -5.73 3.25
CA LEU A 42 31.91 -4.41 2.68
C LEU A 42 33.24 -3.67 2.43
N SER A 43 34.19 -3.81 3.38
CA SER A 43 35.54 -3.25 3.24
C SER A 43 36.32 -3.92 2.09
N GLN A 44 36.18 -5.24 1.93
CA GLN A 44 36.80 -5.97 0.82
C GLN A 44 36.18 -5.55 -0.52
N LYS A 45 34.85 -5.40 -0.59
CA LYS A 45 34.18 -4.92 -1.80
C LYS A 45 34.67 -3.55 -2.21
N ALA A 46 34.78 -2.61 -1.27
CA ALA A 46 35.32 -1.28 -1.53
C ALA A 46 36.78 -1.29 -2.05
N LEU A 47 37.60 -2.21 -1.54
CA LEU A 47 39.00 -2.38 -2.02
C LEU A 47 39.05 -2.89 -3.46
N ILE A 48 38.16 -3.79 -3.85
CA ILE A 48 38.09 -4.37 -5.20
C ILE A 48 37.49 -3.38 -6.20
N GLU A 49 36.42 -2.70 -5.85
CA GLU A 49 35.64 -1.84 -6.74
C GLU A 49 36.08 -0.36 -6.71
N GLY A 50 36.95 0.02 -5.79
CA GLY A 50 37.45 1.39 -5.59
C GLY A 50 36.51 2.25 -4.73
N SER A 51 35.23 1.96 -4.70
CA SER A 51 34.21 2.55 -3.81
C SER A 51 33.06 1.56 -3.58
N VAL A 52 32.25 1.83 -2.54
CA VAL A 52 31.04 1.07 -2.27
C VAL A 52 29.93 2.01 -1.82
N ARG A 53 28.70 1.74 -2.25
CA ARG A 53 27.51 2.44 -1.76
C ARG A 53 27.03 1.81 -0.46
N VAL A 54 26.74 2.67 0.50
CA VAL A 54 26.32 2.27 1.85
C VAL A 54 25.17 3.11 2.37
N ILE A 55 24.35 2.49 3.23
CA ILE A 55 23.42 3.18 4.11
C ILE A 55 24.03 3.19 5.51
N VAL A 56 24.23 4.39 6.04
CA VAL A 56 24.78 4.64 7.38
C VAL A 56 23.62 4.87 8.34
N HIS A 57 23.47 4.00 9.32
CA HIS A 57 22.48 4.10 10.39
C HIS A 57 23.02 4.99 11.51
N LEU A 58 22.29 6.06 11.84
CA LEU A 58 22.67 7.03 12.86
C LEU A 58 22.18 6.59 14.26
N ALA A 59 22.95 6.91 15.29
CA ALA A 59 22.63 6.66 16.68
C ALA A 59 21.58 7.68 17.21
N VAL A 60 20.47 7.83 16.50
CA VAL A 60 19.36 8.71 16.87
C VAL A 60 18.16 7.84 17.21
N PRO A 61 17.58 7.94 18.42
CA PRO A 61 16.34 7.26 18.74
C PRO A 61 15.23 7.66 17.77
N MET A 62 14.53 6.68 17.21
CA MET A 62 13.51 6.88 16.20
C MET A 62 12.15 6.37 16.69
N THR A 63 11.17 7.26 16.73
CA THR A 63 9.75 6.92 16.85
C THR A 63 9.07 7.28 15.54
N PRO A 64 8.27 6.39 14.93
CA PRO A 64 7.48 6.74 13.75
C PRO A 64 6.70 8.03 13.99
N GLU A 65 6.81 9.00 13.06
CA GLU A 65 6.32 10.37 13.31
C GLU A 65 4.81 10.42 13.57
N GLY A 66 4.03 9.50 12.99
CA GLY A 66 2.59 9.37 13.27
C GLY A 66 2.26 8.95 14.71
N LEU A 67 3.24 8.49 15.50
CA LEU A 67 3.10 8.13 16.90
C LEU A 67 3.61 9.22 17.86
N LEU A 68 4.25 10.28 17.34
CA LEU A 68 4.70 11.42 18.15
C LEU A 68 3.53 12.33 18.50
N THR A 69 3.52 12.80 19.75
CA THR A 69 2.37 13.51 20.34
C THR A 69 2.25 14.97 19.95
N SER A 70 3.26 15.56 19.27
CA SER A 70 3.25 16.96 18.86
C SER A 70 4.19 17.27 17.69
N SER A 71 3.89 18.33 16.93
CA SER A 71 4.77 18.85 15.88
C SER A 71 6.15 19.29 16.40
N ALA A 72 6.22 19.75 17.65
CA ALA A 72 7.48 20.09 18.30
C ALA A 72 8.36 18.85 18.52
N ALA A 73 7.77 17.70 18.88
CA ALA A 73 8.48 16.42 19.02
C ALA A 73 8.99 15.92 17.66
N VAL A 74 8.17 16.02 16.60
CA VAL A 74 8.59 15.70 15.22
C VAL A 74 9.80 16.54 14.81
N GLN A 75 9.72 17.84 14.98
CA GLN A 75 10.83 18.73 14.64
C GLN A 75 12.09 18.49 15.49
N ALA A 76 11.93 18.11 16.77
CA ALA A 76 13.07 17.77 17.63
C ALA A 76 13.77 16.49 17.11
N GLN A 77 13.03 15.47 16.72
CA GLN A 77 13.57 14.25 16.13
C GLN A 77 14.31 14.55 14.82
N ARG A 78 13.70 15.33 13.91
CA ARG A 78 14.35 15.73 12.64
C ARG A 78 15.63 16.54 12.85
N ARG A 79 15.65 17.45 13.83
CA ARG A 79 16.90 18.17 14.20
C ARG A 79 17.97 17.22 14.73
N GLY A 80 17.59 16.22 15.53
CA GLY A 80 18.51 15.19 15.99
C GLY A 80 19.14 14.43 14.83
N ILE A 81 18.32 14.02 13.86
CA ILE A 81 18.78 13.36 12.62
C ILE A 81 19.77 14.25 11.85
N ALA A 82 19.39 15.51 11.59
CA ALA A 82 20.24 16.45 10.85
C ALA A 82 21.59 16.71 11.55
N ASN A 83 21.61 16.80 12.88
CA ASN A 83 22.84 16.99 13.65
C ASN A 83 23.77 15.77 13.56
N ALA A 84 23.23 14.55 13.67
CA ALA A 84 24.02 13.34 13.53
C ALA A 84 24.56 13.16 12.10
N GLN A 85 23.76 13.49 11.08
CA GLN A 85 24.21 13.52 9.68
C GLN A 85 25.37 14.49 9.47
N ASN A 86 25.28 15.70 10.03
CA ASN A 86 26.36 16.71 9.95
C ASN A 86 27.65 16.20 10.60
N ALA A 87 27.55 15.49 11.72
CA ALA A 87 28.71 14.92 12.40
C ALA A 87 29.42 13.86 11.54
N VAL A 88 28.64 12.97 10.86
CA VAL A 88 29.22 11.97 9.94
C VAL A 88 29.88 12.64 8.74
N VAL A 89 29.19 13.58 8.07
CA VAL A 89 29.74 14.29 6.91
C VAL A 89 30.99 15.10 7.28
N GLY A 90 30.97 15.76 8.44
CA GLY A 90 32.14 16.48 8.95
C GLY A 90 33.35 15.58 9.19
N ALA A 91 33.15 14.38 9.72
CA ALA A 91 34.23 13.40 9.94
C ALA A 91 34.79 12.85 8.63
N LEU A 92 34.03 12.82 7.56
CA LEU A 92 34.46 12.39 6.23
C LEU A 92 35.24 13.47 5.45
N THR A 93 35.36 14.69 5.97
CA THR A 93 36.08 15.78 5.34
C THR A 93 37.54 15.34 5.09
N GLY A 94 38.02 15.50 3.85
CA GLY A 94 39.36 15.04 3.42
C GLY A 94 39.43 13.59 2.95
N SER A 95 38.34 12.82 3.09
CA SER A 95 38.21 11.47 2.52
C SER A 95 37.39 11.50 1.23
N SER A 96 37.71 10.61 0.27
CA SER A 96 36.93 10.52 -0.98
C SER A 96 35.56 9.89 -0.70
N HIS A 97 34.53 10.71 -0.78
CA HIS A 97 33.15 10.28 -0.60
C HIS A 97 32.18 11.10 -1.46
N ARG A 98 31.04 10.53 -1.79
CA ARG A 98 29.92 11.22 -2.46
C ARG A 98 28.65 11.05 -1.65
N MET A 99 27.95 12.14 -1.38
CA MET A 99 26.60 12.10 -0.84
C MET A 99 25.65 11.56 -1.91
N VAL A 100 24.90 10.52 -1.56
CA VAL A 100 23.87 9.92 -2.43
C VAL A 100 22.50 10.47 -2.04
N HIS A 101 22.08 10.22 -0.78
CA HIS A 101 20.86 10.78 -0.23
C HIS A 101 21.06 11.23 1.22
N ARG A 102 20.35 12.31 1.58
CA ARG A 102 20.25 12.80 2.94
C ARG A 102 18.78 12.85 3.31
N TYR A 103 18.38 12.03 4.29
CA TYR A 103 16.99 11.86 4.67
C TYR A 103 16.61 12.83 5.80
N ASP A 104 15.47 13.53 5.66
CA ASP A 104 14.99 14.46 6.69
C ASP A 104 14.20 13.76 7.80
N VAL A 105 13.60 12.62 7.49
CA VAL A 105 12.66 11.90 8.36
C VAL A 105 13.29 10.64 8.95
N PHE A 106 14.28 10.06 8.27
CA PHE A 106 14.91 8.80 8.66
C PHE A 106 16.32 9.03 9.22
N PRO A 107 16.74 8.30 10.27
CA PRO A 107 18.07 8.44 10.87
C PRO A 107 19.16 7.77 10.05
N PHE A 108 19.20 8.09 8.74
CA PHE A 108 20.12 7.50 7.77
C PHE A 108 20.86 8.54 6.95
N LEU A 109 21.99 8.09 6.33
CA LEU A 109 22.65 8.71 5.18
C LEU A 109 22.95 7.62 4.17
N ALA A 110 22.70 7.87 2.88
CA ALA A 110 23.22 7.05 1.81
C ALA A 110 24.46 7.73 1.21
N LEU A 111 25.57 7.01 1.19
CA LEU A 111 26.89 7.50 0.79
C LEU A 111 27.57 6.52 -0.16
N GLU A 112 28.35 7.04 -1.09
CA GLU A 112 29.33 6.25 -1.82
C GLU A 112 30.72 6.58 -1.27
N LEU A 113 31.43 5.56 -0.79
CA LEU A 113 32.62 5.72 0.02
C LEU A 113 33.80 4.94 -0.57
N SER A 114 34.97 5.60 -0.65
CA SER A 114 36.26 4.92 -0.86
C SER A 114 36.61 4.03 0.34
N PRO A 115 37.57 3.07 0.20
CA PRO A 115 38.01 2.25 1.32
C PRO A 115 38.50 3.08 2.53
N GLY A 116 39.20 4.20 2.27
CA GLY A 116 39.64 5.11 3.34
C GLY A 116 38.50 5.82 4.04
N ALA A 117 37.50 6.30 3.30
CA ALA A 117 36.29 6.92 3.87
C ALA A 117 35.45 5.90 4.68
N LEU A 118 35.37 4.67 4.19
CA LEU A 118 34.68 3.58 4.88
C LEU A 118 35.36 3.23 6.22
N ALA A 119 36.69 3.27 6.28
CA ALA A 119 37.45 3.04 7.51
C ALA A 119 37.19 4.13 8.57
N VAL A 120 36.96 5.39 8.17
CA VAL A 120 36.62 6.49 9.08
C VAL A 120 35.33 6.20 9.82
N LEU A 121 34.33 5.56 9.17
CA LEU A 121 33.05 5.26 9.82
C LEU A 121 33.20 4.35 11.05
N ASN A 122 34.19 3.45 11.07
CA ASN A 122 34.47 2.60 12.24
C ASN A 122 34.89 3.39 13.49
N THR A 123 35.32 4.64 13.34
CA THR A 123 35.70 5.51 14.47
C THR A 123 34.52 6.26 15.08
N LEU A 124 33.33 6.18 14.46
CA LEU A 124 32.16 7.01 14.80
C LEU A 124 31.08 6.25 15.60
N SER A 125 31.47 5.32 16.47
CA SER A 125 30.56 4.46 17.23
C SER A 125 29.58 5.21 18.17
N SER A 126 29.86 6.48 18.49
CA SER A 126 28.92 7.33 19.25
C SER A 126 27.83 7.98 18.37
N VAL A 127 28.02 8.01 17.05
CA VAL A 127 27.11 8.68 16.10
C VAL A 127 26.44 7.69 15.14
N ILE A 128 27.09 6.54 14.91
CA ILE A 128 26.66 5.49 13.98
C ILE A 128 26.37 4.21 14.75
N THR A 129 25.26 3.55 14.45
CA THR A 129 24.94 2.23 15.01
C THR A 129 25.39 1.08 14.10
N ARG A 130 25.36 1.29 12.78
CA ARG A 130 25.70 0.26 11.80
C ARG A 130 25.91 0.89 10.41
N VAL A 131 26.65 0.20 9.54
CA VAL A 131 26.79 0.50 8.12
C VAL A 131 26.41 -0.74 7.33
N GLU A 132 25.52 -0.62 6.38
CA GLU A 132 25.10 -1.70 5.48
C GLU A 132 25.27 -1.31 4.02
N GLU A 133 25.33 -2.30 3.15
CA GLU A 133 25.41 -2.08 1.72
C GLU A 133 24.09 -1.52 1.18
N ASP A 134 24.17 -0.52 0.32
CA ASP A 134 23.04 -0.03 -0.47
C ASP A 134 22.82 -0.98 -1.66
N ARG A 135 21.97 -1.98 -1.46
CA ARG A 135 21.79 -3.12 -2.35
C ARG A 135 20.96 -2.78 -3.59
N LEU A 136 21.17 -3.55 -4.65
CA LEU A 136 20.43 -3.45 -5.89
C LEU A 136 19.24 -4.39 -5.90
N ALA A 137 18.09 -3.92 -6.45
CA ALA A 137 16.91 -4.71 -6.68
C ALA A 137 16.46 -4.61 -8.15
N ALA A 138 15.94 -5.71 -8.72
CA ALA A 138 15.49 -5.80 -10.11
C ALA A 138 13.96 -5.67 -10.20
N PRO A 139 13.39 -5.10 -11.31
CA PRO A 139 11.96 -5.16 -11.59
C PRO A 139 11.54 -6.59 -11.94
N MET A 140 10.32 -6.95 -11.55
CA MET A 140 9.74 -8.27 -11.79
C MET A 140 8.38 -8.15 -12.50
N LEU A 141 8.07 -9.06 -13.43
CA LEU A 141 6.96 -8.93 -14.43
C LEU A 141 5.93 -10.06 -14.31
N PRO A 142 4.78 -9.97 -14.71
CA PRO A 142 3.41 -9.54 -14.99
C PRO A 142 2.13 -10.26 -14.55
N GLU A 143 0.92 -9.81 -14.80
CA GLU A 143 -0.48 -10.01 -15.26
C GLU A 143 -1.71 -10.29 -14.33
N SER A 144 -3.01 -9.80 -14.57
CA SER A 144 -4.48 -10.07 -14.52
C SER A 144 -5.48 -9.53 -13.45
N VAL A 145 -6.59 -8.88 -13.86
CA VAL A 145 -7.55 -8.12 -13.02
C VAL A 145 -8.94 -8.75 -12.68
N PRO A 146 -9.49 -9.81 -13.26
CA PRO A 146 -10.87 -10.21 -12.94
C PRO A 146 -11.11 -11.05 -11.68
N LEU A 147 -10.09 -11.70 -11.11
CA LEU A 147 -10.27 -12.69 -10.02
C LEU A 147 -10.48 -12.10 -8.61
N VAL A 148 -10.22 -10.81 -8.44
CA VAL A 148 -10.23 -10.21 -7.07
C VAL A 148 -11.55 -9.58 -6.66
N HIS A 149 -12.65 -9.77 -7.40
CA HIS A 149 -13.97 -9.18 -7.16
C HIS A 149 -13.94 -7.62 -7.08
N ALA A 150 -13.01 -6.97 -7.79
CA ALA A 150 -12.90 -5.51 -7.82
C ALA A 150 -14.01 -4.85 -8.67
N ASP A 151 -14.59 -5.57 -9.61
CA ASP A 151 -15.73 -5.14 -10.39
C ASP A 151 -17.01 -5.04 -9.53
N GLU A 152 -17.20 -5.94 -8.55
CA GLU A 152 -18.33 -5.87 -7.60
C GLU A 152 -18.22 -4.65 -6.69
N VAL A 153 -17.03 -4.36 -6.20
CA VAL A 153 -16.75 -3.17 -5.39
C VAL A 153 -16.99 -1.90 -6.19
N SER A 154 -16.59 -1.90 -7.46
CA SER A 154 -16.77 -0.79 -8.38
C SER A 154 -18.25 -0.53 -8.70
N ARG A 155 -19.10 -1.58 -8.75
CA ARG A 155 -20.56 -1.47 -8.86
C ARG A 155 -21.21 -0.91 -7.59
N ALA A 156 -20.54 -1.01 -6.45
CA ALA A 156 -20.94 -0.41 -5.19
C ALA A 156 -20.37 1.02 -5.00
N ASP A 157 -19.92 1.69 -6.07
CA ASP A 157 -19.33 3.03 -6.13
C ASP A 157 -18.01 3.23 -5.36
N PHE A 158 -17.37 2.15 -4.91
CA PHE A 158 -16.05 2.21 -4.32
C PHE A 158 -14.98 1.92 -5.39
N THR A 159 -14.44 2.97 -5.93
CA THR A 159 -13.48 2.94 -7.05
C THR A 159 -12.07 3.37 -6.65
N GLY A 160 -11.83 3.70 -5.39
CA GLY A 160 -10.61 4.33 -4.90
C GLY A 160 -10.61 5.85 -5.05
N SER A 161 -11.75 6.47 -5.41
CA SER A 161 -11.86 7.92 -5.59
C SER A 161 -11.41 8.68 -4.35
N GLY A 162 -10.65 9.76 -4.56
CA GLY A 162 -10.06 10.56 -3.48
C GLY A 162 -8.82 9.94 -2.82
N GLN A 163 -8.42 8.73 -3.22
CA GLN A 163 -7.21 8.07 -2.72
C GLN A 163 -6.09 8.15 -3.76
N VAL A 164 -4.84 8.08 -3.29
CA VAL A 164 -3.64 8.02 -4.12
C VAL A 164 -2.89 6.71 -3.87
N VAL A 165 -2.45 6.06 -4.94
CA VAL A 165 -1.50 4.94 -4.89
C VAL A 165 -0.15 5.44 -5.41
N ALA A 166 0.90 5.35 -4.60
CA ALA A 166 2.25 5.66 -5.06
C ALA A 166 2.87 4.43 -5.74
N ILE A 167 3.41 4.61 -6.93
CA ILE A 167 4.07 3.57 -7.73
C ILE A 167 5.57 3.84 -7.72
N LEU A 168 6.32 3.13 -6.89
CA LEU A 168 7.79 3.15 -6.87
C LEU A 168 8.29 2.08 -7.84
N ASP A 169 8.63 2.52 -9.06
CA ASP A 169 8.95 1.62 -10.16
C ASP A 169 9.83 2.31 -11.24
N THR A 170 9.80 1.83 -12.48
CA THR A 170 10.59 2.35 -13.61
C THR A 170 10.02 3.62 -14.26
N GLY A 171 9.00 4.22 -13.65
CA GLY A 171 8.26 5.38 -14.14
C GLY A 171 6.94 5.00 -14.84
N VAL A 172 6.07 5.98 -15.04
CA VAL A 172 4.68 5.80 -15.53
C VAL A 172 4.43 6.70 -16.73
N ASP A 173 3.95 6.12 -17.84
CA ASP A 173 3.46 6.86 -18.99
C ASP A 173 2.06 7.44 -18.70
N LYS A 174 2.04 8.64 -18.12
CA LYS A 174 0.80 9.37 -17.79
C LYS A 174 -0.01 9.81 -19.01
N ALA A 175 0.60 9.79 -20.22
CA ALA A 175 -0.09 10.11 -21.46
C ALA A 175 -0.90 8.92 -22.02
N HIS A 176 -0.67 7.70 -21.51
CA HIS A 176 -1.42 6.52 -21.89
C HIS A 176 -2.91 6.72 -21.57
N SER A 177 -3.82 6.46 -22.56
CA SER A 177 -5.27 6.68 -22.41
C SER A 177 -5.88 5.99 -21.17
N PHE A 178 -5.34 4.83 -20.80
CA PHE A 178 -5.76 4.06 -19.62
C PHE A 178 -5.36 4.72 -18.28
N LEU A 179 -4.39 5.66 -18.30
CA LEU A 179 -3.84 6.38 -17.14
C LEU A 179 -4.05 7.90 -17.24
N ALA A 180 -4.75 8.36 -18.29
CA ALA A 180 -4.95 9.78 -18.53
C ALA A 180 -5.62 10.50 -17.35
N GLY A 181 -4.99 11.58 -16.86
CA GLY A 181 -5.47 12.38 -15.74
C GLY A 181 -5.33 11.73 -14.36
N LYS A 182 -4.65 10.57 -14.24
CA LYS A 182 -4.50 9.86 -12.95
C LYS A 182 -3.25 10.23 -12.18
N VAL A 183 -2.15 10.55 -12.86
CA VAL A 183 -0.89 10.93 -12.22
C VAL A 183 -1.00 12.37 -11.73
N VAL A 184 -1.05 12.55 -10.41
CA VAL A 184 -1.20 13.85 -9.73
C VAL A 184 0.10 14.37 -9.16
N GLU A 185 1.12 13.50 -9.01
CA GLU A 185 2.45 13.87 -8.52
C GLU A 185 3.51 12.97 -9.15
N GLU A 186 4.72 13.50 -9.32
CA GLU A 186 5.83 12.81 -9.97
C GLU A 186 7.15 13.05 -9.23
N ALA A 187 7.96 12.01 -9.11
CA ALA A 187 9.32 12.09 -8.58
C ALA A 187 10.24 11.08 -9.28
N CYS A 188 11.54 11.36 -9.24
CA CYS A 188 12.59 10.46 -9.67
C CYS A 188 13.74 10.49 -8.66
N TYR A 189 14.26 9.32 -8.33
CA TYR A 189 15.46 9.13 -7.53
C TYR A 189 16.32 8.06 -8.20
N SER A 190 17.47 8.44 -8.71
CA SER A 190 18.35 7.56 -9.48
C SER A 190 19.79 7.92 -9.22
N ALA A 191 20.43 7.18 -8.37
CA ALA A 191 21.81 7.44 -7.94
C ALA A 191 22.84 7.44 -9.08
N ASN A 192 22.51 6.87 -10.24
CA ASN A 192 23.33 6.93 -11.44
C ASN A 192 22.96 8.12 -12.35
N SER A 193 22.26 9.14 -11.84
CA SER A 193 21.84 10.35 -12.58
C SER A 193 21.03 10.03 -13.83
N ASN A 194 20.08 9.07 -13.71
CA ASN A 194 19.19 8.71 -14.82
C ASN A 194 17.78 9.31 -14.69
N CYS A 195 17.61 10.32 -13.82
CA CYS A 195 16.38 11.11 -13.83
C CYS A 195 16.27 11.94 -15.13
N PRO A 196 15.07 12.30 -15.55
CA PRO A 196 14.86 13.03 -16.82
C PRO A 196 15.67 14.33 -16.95
N ASN A 197 16.02 14.98 -15.83
CA ASN A 197 16.88 16.17 -15.79
C ASN A 197 18.39 15.84 -15.87
N GLY A 198 18.78 14.56 -15.90
CA GLY A 198 20.19 14.12 -15.89
C GLY A 198 20.84 14.14 -14.52
N GLU A 199 20.10 14.42 -13.45
CA GLU A 199 20.58 14.45 -12.07
C GLU A 199 20.16 13.19 -11.29
N THR A 200 20.60 13.11 -10.03
CA THR A 200 20.25 11.97 -9.13
C THR A 200 18.84 12.07 -8.54
N SER A 201 18.20 13.24 -8.64
CA SER A 201 16.84 13.44 -8.18
C SER A 201 16.10 14.51 -8.97
N GLN A 202 14.78 14.34 -9.09
CA GLN A 202 13.87 15.31 -9.68
C GLN A 202 12.51 15.14 -9.05
N THR A 203 11.79 16.25 -8.80
CA THR A 203 10.40 16.25 -8.35
C THR A 203 9.53 17.13 -9.24
N GLY A 204 8.22 16.88 -9.25
CA GLY A 204 7.26 17.62 -10.06
C GLY A 204 7.11 17.07 -11.47
N ALA A 205 6.35 17.80 -12.28
CA ALA A 205 5.90 17.35 -13.60
C ALA A 205 7.05 16.90 -14.52
N GLY A 206 6.95 15.67 -15.03
CA GLY A 206 7.94 15.05 -15.91
C GLY A 206 9.03 14.27 -15.17
N ALA A 207 9.02 14.24 -13.83
CA ALA A 207 10.01 13.48 -13.06
C ALA A 207 9.74 11.97 -13.07
N GLY A 208 8.47 11.57 -13.00
CA GLY A 208 8.05 10.17 -12.89
C GLY A 208 7.82 9.45 -14.23
N VAL A 209 8.32 9.98 -15.35
CA VAL A 209 8.16 9.35 -16.66
C VAL A 209 8.92 8.03 -16.77
N PRO A 210 8.51 7.11 -17.68
CA PRO A 210 9.22 5.86 -17.89
C PRO A 210 10.69 6.09 -18.26
N CYS A 211 11.59 5.30 -17.71
CA CYS A 211 12.97 5.26 -18.19
C CYS A 211 13.03 4.82 -19.66
N THR A 212 14.16 5.06 -20.35
CA THR A 212 14.32 4.77 -21.78
C THR A 212 15.53 3.89 -22.11
N TYR A 213 16.36 3.62 -21.12
CA TYR A 213 17.65 2.95 -21.30
C TYR A 213 17.57 1.41 -21.27
N ALA A 214 16.46 0.83 -20.82
CA ALA A 214 16.21 -0.61 -20.75
C ALA A 214 14.80 -0.88 -21.35
N PRO A 215 14.69 -1.12 -22.66
CA PRO A 215 13.40 -1.12 -23.37
C PRO A 215 12.36 -2.11 -22.82
N SER A 216 12.79 -3.25 -22.27
CA SER A 216 11.89 -4.22 -21.66
C SER A 216 11.48 -3.79 -20.25
N ALA A 217 12.45 -3.48 -19.39
CA ALA A 217 12.20 -3.13 -17.99
C ALA A 217 11.50 -1.76 -17.85
N CYS A 218 11.82 -0.77 -18.70
CA CYS A 218 11.20 0.56 -18.65
C CYS A 218 9.69 0.60 -18.98
N ARG A 219 9.10 -0.53 -19.39
CA ARG A 219 7.65 -0.69 -19.59
C ARG A 219 6.93 -1.07 -18.29
N HIS A 220 7.66 -1.48 -17.29
CA HIS A 220 7.15 -2.15 -16.10
C HIS A 220 6.27 -1.24 -15.23
N GLY A 221 6.73 -0.05 -14.85
CA GLY A 221 5.98 0.85 -13.97
C GLY A 221 4.64 1.32 -14.57
N THR A 222 4.57 1.53 -15.89
CA THR A 222 3.31 1.84 -16.57
C THR A 222 2.34 0.67 -16.49
N HIS A 223 2.85 -0.57 -16.60
CA HIS A 223 2.04 -1.78 -16.49
C HIS A 223 1.47 -1.94 -15.07
N VAL A 224 2.30 -1.81 -14.06
CA VAL A 224 1.95 -1.85 -12.64
C VAL A 224 0.91 -0.77 -12.29
N ALA A 225 1.11 0.46 -12.76
CA ALA A 225 0.17 1.57 -12.57
C ALA A 225 -1.22 1.27 -13.14
N GLY A 226 -1.27 0.64 -14.32
CA GLY A 226 -2.52 0.23 -14.96
C GLY A 226 -3.29 -0.83 -14.15
N ILE A 227 -2.60 -1.80 -13.56
CA ILE A 227 -3.23 -2.79 -12.67
C ILE A 227 -3.83 -2.11 -11.44
N ALA A 228 -3.08 -1.22 -10.80
CA ALA A 228 -3.54 -0.54 -9.60
C ALA A 228 -4.74 0.36 -9.85
N ALA A 229 -4.67 1.22 -10.89
CA ALA A 229 -5.63 2.32 -11.05
C ALA A 229 -6.07 2.64 -12.49
N GLY A 230 -5.70 1.83 -13.48
CA GLY A 230 -6.08 2.06 -14.86
C GLY A 230 -7.60 2.15 -15.07
N SER A 231 -8.06 2.93 -16.06
CA SER A 231 -9.47 3.09 -16.38
C SER A 231 -9.69 3.10 -17.89
N GLY A 232 -10.40 2.12 -18.40
CA GLY A 232 -10.76 1.97 -19.80
C GLY A 232 -12.16 1.43 -20.01
N ALA A 233 -12.65 1.48 -21.25
CA ALA A 233 -13.99 1.02 -21.59
C ALA A 233 -14.14 -0.50 -21.55
N ALA A 234 -13.10 -1.24 -21.93
CA ALA A 234 -13.13 -2.69 -22.00
C ALA A 234 -12.78 -3.37 -20.68
N PHE A 235 -11.85 -2.81 -19.93
CA PHE A 235 -11.42 -3.27 -18.61
C PHE A 235 -10.82 -2.13 -17.80
N SER A 236 -10.62 -2.35 -16.51
CA SER A 236 -10.04 -1.37 -15.60
C SER A 236 -9.10 -2.05 -14.63
N GLY A 237 -8.21 -1.28 -14.00
CA GLY A 237 -7.48 -1.69 -12.81
C GLY A 237 -8.40 -1.79 -11.59
N VAL A 238 -7.84 -2.24 -10.48
CA VAL A 238 -8.59 -2.51 -9.23
C VAL A 238 -9.25 -1.24 -8.69
N ALA A 239 -8.53 -0.12 -8.65
CA ALA A 239 -8.99 1.17 -8.13
C ALA A 239 -9.13 2.21 -9.25
N LYS A 240 -10.04 1.96 -10.21
CA LYS A 240 -10.20 2.80 -11.41
C LYS A 240 -10.46 4.28 -11.13
N GLY A 241 -10.90 4.66 -9.95
CA GLY A 241 -11.14 6.05 -9.53
C GLY A 241 -9.98 6.66 -8.73
N ALA A 242 -8.97 5.87 -8.35
CA ALA A 242 -7.81 6.38 -7.63
C ALA A 242 -6.89 7.23 -8.51
N SER A 243 -6.18 8.16 -7.87
CA SER A 243 -5.05 8.87 -8.45
C SER A 243 -3.74 8.14 -8.20
N LEU A 244 -2.68 8.53 -8.89
CA LEU A 244 -1.36 7.94 -8.81
C LEU A 244 -0.30 8.99 -8.49
N MET A 245 0.69 8.63 -7.69
CA MET A 245 1.99 9.28 -7.66
C MET A 245 2.98 8.38 -8.39
N ALA A 246 3.63 8.89 -9.44
CA ALA A 246 4.64 8.16 -10.20
C ALA A 246 6.03 8.48 -9.62
N VAL A 247 6.71 7.45 -9.09
CA VAL A 247 8.07 7.60 -8.52
C VAL A 247 9.02 6.65 -9.25
N GLN A 248 9.86 7.21 -10.12
CA GLN A 248 10.93 6.47 -10.78
C GLN A 248 12.08 6.27 -9.78
N VAL A 249 12.42 5.00 -9.46
CA VAL A 249 13.49 4.65 -8.49
C VAL A 249 14.56 3.73 -9.09
N PHE A 250 14.64 3.62 -10.41
CA PHE A 250 15.58 2.75 -11.11
C PHE A 250 16.70 3.53 -11.77
N SER A 251 17.85 2.89 -11.85
CA SER A 251 19.06 3.41 -12.49
C SER A 251 19.52 2.48 -13.63
N ARG A 252 20.21 3.05 -14.63
CA ARG A 252 20.81 2.30 -15.73
C ARG A 252 22.08 1.59 -15.26
N PHE A 253 22.16 0.29 -15.58
CA PHE A 253 23.35 -0.54 -15.39
C PHE A 253 23.75 -1.22 -16.69
N THR A 254 24.98 -1.74 -16.74
CA THR A 254 25.53 -2.47 -17.88
C THR A 254 26.44 -3.60 -17.42
N GLY A 255 26.69 -4.57 -18.31
CA GLY A 255 27.67 -5.62 -18.13
C GLY A 255 27.33 -6.60 -16.98
N ALA A 256 28.26 -6.82 -16.05
CA ALA A 256 28.13 -7.83 -15.00
C ALA A 256 26.90 -7.64 -14.09
N ASN A 257 26.43 -6.40 -13.89
CA ASN A 257 25.24 -6.11 -13.11
C ASN A 257 23.95 -6.57 -13.80
N CYS A 258 23.96 -6.72 -15.12
CA CYS A 258 22.79 -7.11 -15.90
C CYS A 258 22.67 -8.63 -16.13
N VAL A 259 23.58 -9.42 -15.54
CA VAL A 259 23.52 -10.89 -15.65
C VAL A 259 22.23 -11.40 -15.00
N GLY A 260 21.37 -12.02 -15.78
CA GLY A 260 20.04 -12.49 -15.34
C GLY A 260 18.91 -11.49 -15.47
N ALA A 261 19.19 -10.24 -15.86
CA ALA A 261 18.14 -9.21 -16.07
C ALA A 261 17.41 -9.33 -17.42
N GLY A 262 17.92 -10.15 -18.33
CA GLY A 262 17.32 -10.38 -19.66
C GLY A 262 17.63 -9.33 -20.72
N GLU A 263 18.26 -8.23 -20.35
CA GLU A 263 18.71 -7.17 -21.26
C GLU A 263 19.94 -6.43 -20.71
N ASP A 264 20.73 -5.83 -21.59
CA ASP A 264 21.88 -4.96 -21.28
C ASP A 264 21.89 -3.79 -22.27
N PRO A 265 21.71 -2.53 -21.84
CA PRO A 265 21.59 -2.06 -20.46
C PRO A 265 20.34 -2.58 -19.74
N CYS A 266 20.43 -2.74 -18.41
CA CYS A 266 19.30 -3.12 -17.58
C CYS A 266 18.92 -2.02 -16.56
N ALA A 267 17.73 -2.14 -15.98
CA ALA A 267 17.23 -1.27 -14.94
C ALA A 267 17.28 -1.97 -13.58
N LEU A 268 18.03 -1.40 -12.62
CA LEU A 268 18.11 -1.88 -11.25
C LEU A 268 17.90 -0.69 -10.29
N SER A 269 17.42 -0.95 -9.08
CA SER A 269 17.14 0.06 -8.06
C SER A 269 18.02 -0.12 -6.84
N PHE A 270 18.64 0.96 -6.39
CA PHE A 270 19.33 0.97 -5.09
C PHE A 270 18.31 1.15 -3.94
N GLU A 271 18.62 0.58 -2.77
CA GLU A 271 17.82 0.78 -1.55
C GLU A 271 17.71 2.26 -1.15
N SER A 272 18.77 3.04 -1.36
CA SER A 272 18.78 4.47 -1.13
C SER A 272 17.77 5.24 -2.00
N ASP A 273 17.61 4.82 -3.27
CA ASP A 273 16.61 5.41 -4.17
C ASP A 273 15.19 5.02 -3.75
N GLN A 274 14.99 3.79 -3.28
CA GLN A 274 13.73 3.32 -2.71
C GLN A 274 13.38 4.09 -1.42
N LEU A 275 14.36 4.27 -0.51
CA LEU A 275 14.18 5.08 0.71
C LEU A 275 13.78 6.51 0.38
N ALA A 276 14.45 7.14 -0.59
CA ALA A 276 14.11 8.49 -1.02
C ALA A 276 12.69 8.57 -1.61
N GLY A 277 12.28 7.56 -2.37
CA GLY A 277 10.91 7.44 -2.87
C GLY A 277 9.87 7.32 -1.76
N LEU A 278 10.12 6.46 -0.75
CA LEU A 278 9.24 6.30 0.41
C LEU A 278 9.17 7.58 1.26
N GLU A 279 10.31 8.27 1.45
CA GLU A 279 10.35 9.56 2.14
C GLU A 279 9.56 10.63 1.37
N GLY A 280 9.65 10.66 0.04
CA GLY A 280 8.86 11.54 -0.82
C GLY A 280 7.36 11.35 -0.61
N VAL A 281 6.87 10.11 -0.60
CA VAL A 281 5.46 9.79 -0.28
C VAL A 281 5.09 10.26 1.12
N TYR A 282 5.93 9.98 2.12
CA TYR A 282 5.67 10.39 3.49
C TYR A 282 5.56 11.91 3.63
N ASN A 283 6.43 12.66 2.98
CA ASN A 283 6.44 14.13 3.04
C ASN A 283 5.21 14.76 2.40
N LEU A 284 4.62 14.10 1.40
CA LEU A 284 3.42 14.56 0.70
C LEU A 284 2.08 14.08 1.33
N ARG A 285 2.12 13.33 2.44
CA ARG A 285 0.93 12.73 3.07
C ARG A 285 -0.13 13.71 3.57
N SER A 286 0.24 14.97 3.80
CA SER A 286 -0.71 16.04 4.16
C SER A 286 -1.33 16.74 2.95
N SER A 287 -0.73 16.58 1.76
CA SER A 287 -1.22 17.14 0.50
C SER A 287 -2.10 16.16 -0.25
N TYR A 288 -1.86 14.86 -0.08
CA TYR A 288 -2.57 13.78 -0.76
C TYR A 288 -3.01 12.68 0.22
N SER A 289 -4.19 12.12 -0.02
CA SER A 289 -4.69 10.96 0.76
C SER A 289 -4.08 9.65 0.22
N PHE A 290 -2.83 9.36 0.56
CA PHE A 290 -2.19 8.12 0.17
C PHE A 290 -2.83 6.92 0.90
N ALA A 291 -3.37 5.97 0.14
CA ALA A 291 -3.83 4.69 0.67
C ALA A 291 -2.69 3.67 0.78
N SER A 292 -1.83 3.64 -0.23
CA SER A 292 -0.76 2.64 -0.33
C SER A 292 0.40 3.10 -1.20
N VAL A 293 1.53 2.42 -1.00
CA VAL A 293 2.69 2.39 -1.89
C VAL A 293 2.76 1.01 -2.52
N ASN A 294 3.04 0.92 -3.81
CA ASN A 294 3.37 -0.29 -4.52
C ASN A 294 4.86 -0.33 -4.83
N MET A 295 5.53 -1.42 -4.45
CA MET A 295 6.92 -1.72 -4.77
C MET A 295 6.99 -3.08 -5.46
N SER A 296 6.89 -3.05 -6.79
CA SER A 296 6.99 -4.25 -7.63
C SER A 296 8.44 -4.54 -7.98
N LEU A 297 9.28 -4.64 -6.96
CA LEU A 297 10.72 -4.82 -7.06
C LEU A 297 11.25 -5.69 -5.91
N GLY A 298 12.43 -6.24 -6.04
CA GLY A 298 13.07 -6.98 -4.98
C GLY A 298 14.22 -7.86 -5.49
N GLY A 299 14.92 -8.48 -4.54
CA GLY A 299 16.04 -9.38 -4.83
C GLY A 299 16.49 -10.18 -3.61
N GLY A 300 17.47 -11.03 -3.79
CA GLY A 300 18.01 -11.86 -2.72
C GLY A 300 17.01 -12.90 -2.19
N GLN A 301 17.36 -13.49 -1.05
CA GLN A 301 16.57 -14.54 -0.38
C GLN A 301 16.61 -14.32 1.14
N SER A 302 15.45 -14.31 1.80
CA SER A 302 15.35 -14.29 3.25
C SER A 302 14.35 -15.34 3.73
N ALA A 303 14.82 -16.26 4.57
CA ALA A 303 14.00 -17.32 5.15
C ALA A 303 13.26 -16.88 6.43
N THR A 304 13.50 -15.68 6.91
CA THR A 304 12.88 -15.05 8.08
C THR A 304 12.58 -13.59 7.78
N ASN A 305 11.86 -12.92 8.70
CA ASN A 305 11.72 -11.48 8.61
C ASN A 305 13.09 -10.77 8.63
N CYS A 306 13.24 -9.76 7.77
CA CYS A 306 14.46 -8.97 7.59
C CYS A 306 14.36 -7.59 8.27
N ASP A 307 13.87 -7.54 9.50
CA ASP A 307 13.50 -6.31 10.22
C ASP A 307 14.70 -5.46 10.68
N THR A 308 15.91 -5.90 10.42
CA THR A 308 17.13 -5.09 10.63
C THR A 308 17.49 -4.23 9.44
N ASP A 309 16.70 -4.29 8.39
CA ASP A 309 16.91 -3.56 7.15
C ASP A 309 16.53 -2.08 7.25
N SER A 310 17.20 -1.21 6.45
CA SER A 310 16.97 0.23 6.42
C SER A 310 15.55 0.61 6.00
N LEU A 311 14.98 -0.11 5.03
CA LEU A 311 13.63 0.15 4.53
C LEU A 311 12.54 -0.09 5.58
N LYS A 312 12.84 -0.89 6.61
CA LYS A 312 11.91 -1.12 7.74
C LYS A 312 11.43 0.18 8.39
N VAL A 313 12.35 1.12 8.61
CA VAL A 313 12.03 2.40 9.26
C VAL A 313 11.09 3.24 8.39
N ALA A 314 11.33 3.26 7.07
CA ALA A 314 10.48 4.00 6.14
C ALA A 314 9.07 3.37 6.05
N ILE A 315 9.01 2.04 5.97
CA ILE A 315 7.73 1.29 5.92
C ILE A 315 6.95 1.48 7.23
N ASP A 316 7.62 1.45 8.39
CA ASP A 316 6.99 1.69 9.70
C ASP A 316 6.42 3.11 9.80
N ASN A 317 7.15 4.11 9.31
CA ASN A 317 6.67 5.49 9.26
C ASN A 317 5.40 5.62 8.39
N LEU A 318 5.39 5.07 7.19
CA LEU A 318 4.22 5.07 6.32
C LEU A 318 3.04 4.34 6.99
N ARG A 319 3.30 3.16 7.57
CA ARG A 319 2.29 2.38 8.28
C ARG A 319 1.69 3.13 9.47
N SER A 320 2.50 3.89 10.22
CA SER A 320 2.07 4.67 11.39
C SER A 320 1.06 5.77 11.05
N VAL A 321 1.06 6.23 9.80
CA VAL A 321 0.12 7.24 9.27
C VAL A 321 -0.96 6.62 8.36
N GLY A 322 -1.10 5.29 8.40
CA GLY A 322 -2.17 4.56 7.70
C GLY A 322 -1.91 4.28 6.22
N ILE A 323 -0.66 4.40 5.75
CA ILE A 323 -0.25 4.11 4.38
C ILE A 323 0.38 2.72 4.34
N ALA A 324 -0.19 1.79 3.57
CA ALA A 324 0.35 0.44 3.40
C ALA A 324 1.47 0.41 2.35
N THR A 325 2.45 -0.47 2.52
CA THR A 325 3.47 -0.73 1.49
C THR A 325 3.31 -2.16 0.98
N ALA A 326 2.71 -2.32 -0.21
CA ALA A 326 2.54 -3.59 -0.89
C ALA A 326 3.79 -3.92 -1.71
N ILE A 327 4.40 -5.08 -1.46
CA ILE A 327 5.70 -5.45 -2.02
C ILE A 327 5.65 -6.85 -2.64
N ALA A 328 6.15 -6.99 -3.85
CA ALA A 328 6.26 -8.27 -4.56
C ALA A 328 7.16 -9.27 -3.81
N SER A 329 6.68 -10.49 -3.58
CA SER A 329 7.39 -11.50 -2.78
C SER A 329 8.65 -12.07 -3.44
N GLY A 330 8.79 -11.90 -4.76
CA GLY A 330 9.89 -12.41 -5.59
C GLY A 330 9.50 -13.55 -6.52
N ASN A 331 10.30 -13.75 -7.58
CA ASN A 331 9.99 -14.66 -8.68
C ASN A 331 10.99 -15.83 -8.82
N ASN A 332 11.63 -16.23 -7.72
CA ASN A 332 12.66 -17.28 -7.71
C ASN A 332 12.08 -18.68 -7.43
N GLY A 333 10.77 -18.78 -7.18
CA GLY A 333 10.12 -20.04 -6.83
C GLY A 333 10.51 -20.58 -5.44
N PHE A 334 11.00 -19.74 -4.55
CA PHE A 334 11.34 -20.16 -3.17
C PHE A 334 10.09 -20.64 -2.44
N THR A 335 10.23 -21.72 -1.68
CA THR A 335 9.14 -22.36 -0.94
C THR A 335 9.19 -22.09 0.57
N ASN A 336 10.24 -21.41 1.06
CA ASN A 336 10.46 -21.10 2.47
C ASN A 336 11.12 -19.72 2.67
N ALA A 337 11.13 -18.86 1.67
CA ALA A 337 11.79 -17.56 1.71
C ALA A 337 11.06 -16.53 0.84
N LEU A 338 11.24 -15.26 1.16
CA LEU A 338 10.82 -14.12 0.35
C LEU A 338 12.05 -13.35 -0.12
N SER A 339 11.88 -12.56 -1.18
CA SER A 339 12.89 -11.58 -1.58
C SER A 339 12.82 -10.35 -0.66
N PHE A 340 13.95 -9.68 -0.49
CA PHE A 340 14.01 -8.33 0.05
C PHE A 340 13.40 -7.35 -0.97
N PRO A 341 12.62 -6.30 -0.55
CA PRO A 341 12.26 -5.96 0.85
C PRO A 341 10.93 -6.58 1.34
N ALA A 342 10.30 -7.50 0.60
CA ALA A 342 9.05 -8.14 0.99
C ALA A 342 9.15 -8.97 2.30
N CYS A 343 10.37 -9.33 2.73
CA CYS A 343 10.62 -10.03 4.00
C CYS A 343 10.45 -9.13 5.24
N ILE A 344 10.32 -7.80 5.10
CA ILE A 344 10.08 -6.89 6.22
C ILE A 344 8.69 -7.15 6.81
N SER A 345 8.62 -7.38 8.14
CA SER A 345 7.40 -7.85 8.82
C SER A 345 6.22 -6.87 8.77
N THR A 346 6.48 -5.59 8.61
CA THR A 346 5.46 -4.52 8.53
C THR A 346 5.07 -4.14 7.10
N ALA A 347 5.76 -4.66 6.11
CA ALA A 347 5.35 -4.62 4.71
C ALA A 347 4.18 -5.59 4.46
N ILE A 348 3.44 -5.36 3.39
CA ILE A 348 2.42 -6.28 2.89
C ILE A 348 3.06 -7.07 1.74
N SER A 349 3.65 -8.22 2.07
CA SER A 349 4.24 -9.11 1.06
C SER A 349 3.18 -9.81 0.24
N VAL A 350 3.35 -9.83 -1.09
CA VAL A 350 2.33 -10.33 -2.02
C VAL A 350 2.93 -11.39 -2.95
N GLY A 351 2.42 -12.60 -2.85
CA GLY A 351 2.70 -13.71 -3.75
C GLY A 351 1.73 -13.77 -4.92
N SER A 352 2.09 -14.52 -5.96
CA SER A 352 1.35 -14.64 -7.22
C SER A 352 0.52 -15.92 -7.31
N THR A 353 -0.73 -15.77 -7.78
CA THR A 353 -1.55 -16.88 -8.29
C THR A 353 -1.77 -16.74 -9.80
N ASP A 354 -2.09 -17.87 -10.43
CA ASP A 354 -2.55 -17.91 -11.82
C ASP A 354 -4.01 -17.47 -11.91
N ASP A 355 -4.44 -16.96 -13.05
CA ASP A 355 -5.76 -16.37 -13.23
C ASP A 355 -6.78 -17.26 -13.99
N GLY A 356 -6.34 -18.40 -14.48
CA GLY A 356 -7.16 -19.30 -15.29
C GLY A 356 -7.18 -18.96 -16.78
N SER A 357 -6.52 -17.88 -17.21
CA SER A 357 -6.39 -17.52 -18.62
C SER A 357 -5.35 -18.39 -19.34
N ASN A 358 -5.45 -18.48 -20.68
CA ASN A 358 -4.48 -19.13 -21.57
C ASN A 358 -4.05 -20.55 -21.13
N GLY A 359 -4.96 -21.33 -20.53
CA GLY A 359 -4.72 -22.71 -20.09
C GLY A 359 -4.08 -22.84 -18.71
N THR A 360 -3.94 -21.77 -17.95
CA THR A 360 -3.56 -21.83 -16.54
C THR A 360 -4.74 -22.29 -15.67
N ILE A 361 -4.45 -22.71 -14.43
CA ILE A 361 -5.48 -23.10 -13.47
C ILE A 361 -5.73 -21.93 -12.53
N ALA A 362 -6.93 -21.38 -12.53
CA ALA A 362 -7.30 -20.29 -11.62
C ALA A 362 -6.97 -20.65 -10.16
N ASP A 363 -6.41 -19.68 -9.43
CA ASP A 363 -6.01 -19.80 -8.02
C ASP A 363 -4.86 -20.80 -7.75
N ALA A 364 -4.21 -21.38 -8.76
CA ALA A 364 -2.95 -22.08 -8.54
C ALA A 364 -1.85 -21.08 -8.16
N VAL A 365 -1.05 -21.37 -7.11
CA VAL A 365 0.13 -20.55 -6.81
C VAL A 365 1.09 -20.63 -7.97
N SER A 366 1.46 -19.49 -8.55
CA SER A 366 2.34 -19.43 -9.71
C SER A 366 3.70 -20.06 -9.39
N ILE A 367 4.24 -20.89 -10.29
CA ILE A 367 5.45 -21.69 -10.05
C ILE A 367 6.68 -20.83 -9.67
N PHE A 368 6.73 -19.60 -10.18
CA PHE A 368 7.80 -18.65 -9.90
C PHE A 368 7.61 -17.90 -8.56
N SER A 369 6.39 -17.87 -7.98
CA SER A 369 6.10 -17.10 -6.79
C SER A 369 6.93 -17.56 -5.61
N ASN A 370 7.63 -16.64 -4.94
CA ASN A 370 8.23 -16.93 -3.65
C ASN A 370 7.12 -17.11 -2.60
N SER A 371 7.32 -18.06 -1.68
CA SER A 371 6.36 -18.46 -0.65
C SER A 371 7.09 -18.72 0.66
N ALA A 372 6.51 -18.28 1.77
CA ALA A 372 7.02 -18.51 3.12
C ALA A 372 5.88 -18.44 4.15
N SER A 373 6.12 -18.95 5.35
CA SER A 373 5.14 -18.90 6.45
C SER A 373 4.71 -17.48 6.82
N PHE A 374 5.56 -16.49 6.59
CA PHE A 374 5.32 -15.06 6.86
C PHE A 374 4.86 -14.25 5.64
N LEU A 375 4.54 -14.87 4.50
CA LEU A 375 3.89 -14.21 3.36
C LEU A 375 2.52 -13.67 3.79
N SER A 376 2.22 -12.41 3.47
CA SER A 376 0.99 -11.74 3.91
C SER A 376 -0.25 -12.15 3.12
N LEU A 377 -0.19 -12.05 1.79
CA LEU A 377 -1.33 -12.21 0.87
C LEU A 377 -0.89 -12.83 -0.47
N LEU A 378 -1.87 -13.35 -1.19
CA LEU A 378 -1.76 -13.72 -2.60
C LEU A 378 -2.68 -12.83 -3.45
N ALA A 379 -2.29 -12.61 -4.69
CA ALA A 379 -3.11 -11.97 -5.71
C ALA A 379 -2.75 -12.50 -7.11
N PRO A 380 -3.61 -12.33 -8.12
CA PRO A 380 -3.29 -12.73 -9.49
C PRO A 380 -2.02 -12.04 -9.99
N GLY A 381 -1.09 -12.81 -10.58
CA GLY A 381 0.18 -12.29 -11.07
C GLY A 381 0.73 -13.08 -12.26
N ARG A 382 -0.08 -13.86 -12.98
CA ARG A 382 0.34 -14.56 -14.19
C ARG A 382 -0.60 -14.28 -15.34
N LEU A 383 -0.03 -13.91 -16.50
CA LEU A 383 -0.70 -13.55 -17.73
C LEU A 383 -1.65 -12.33 -17.63
N ILE A 384 -1.25 -11.21 -16.95
CA ILE A 384 -2.04 -9.98 -16.73
C ILE A 384 -1.94 -8.98 -17.89
N LEU A 385 -3.04 -8.59 -18.44
CA LEU A 385 -3.14 -7.53 -19.43
C LEU A 385 -3.18 -6.16 -18.77
N SER A 386 -2.22 -5.29 -19.08
CA SER A 386 -2.21 -3.89 -18.62
C SER A 386 -1.49 -2.96 -19.59
N SER A 387 -1.54 -1.66 -19.30
CA SER A 387 -0.94 -0.59 -20.12
C SER A 387 0.59 -0.67 -20.13
N ILE A 388 1.20 -0.35 -21.26
CA ILE A 388 2.64 -0.13 -21.42
C ILE A 388 2.87 1.17 -22.18
N PRO A 389 4.06 1.81 -22.06
CA PRO A 389 4.34 3.07 -22.75
C PRO A 389 4.02 3.02 -24.25
N GLY A 390 3.59 4.17 -24.78
CA GLY A 390 3.25 4.32 -26.20
C GLY A 390 1.80 3.98 -26.55
N GLY A 391 0.88 3.98 -25.59
CA GLY A 391 -0.55 3.73 -25.82
C GLY A 391 -0.91 2.27 -26.06
N LEU A 392 0.00 1.35 -25.75
CA LEU A 392 -0.13 -0.09 -26.00
C LEU A 392 -0.52 -0.85 -24.72
N PHE A 393 -0.94 -2.11 -24.91
CA PHE A 393 -1.19 -3.07 -23.83
C PHE A 393 -0.35 -4.31 -24.06
N ALA A 394 0.06 -4.95 -22.97
CA ALA A 394 0.80 -6.20 -23.02
C ALA A 394 0.43 -7.10 -21.85
N ASN A 395 0.66 -8.35 -22.08
CA ASN A 395 0.55 -9.40 -21.08
C ASN A 395 1.91 -9.60 -20.39
N PHE A 396 1.96 -9.55 -19.06
CA PHE A 396 3.17 -9.78 -18.28
C PHE A 396 2.99 -10.84 -17.17
N GLN A 397 4.00 -11.47 -16.40
CA GLN A 397 3.94 -12.48 -15.29
C GLN A 397 4.98 -12.31 -14.15
N GLY A 398 4.58 -12.34 -12.89
CA GLY A 398 5.41 -12.17 -11.67
C GLY A 398 4.62 -11.69 -10.47
N THR A 399 5.21 -11.75 -9.33
CA THR A 399 4.66 -11.17 -8.09
C THR A 399 4.53 -9.66 -8.15
N SER A 400 5.24 -9.01 -9.09
CA SER A 400 5.13 -7.58 -9.39
C SER A 400 3.75 -7.14 -9.85
N MET A 401 2.94 -8.03 -10.40
CA MET A 401 1.58 -7.72 -10.81
C MET A 401 0.56 -8.15 -9.78
N ALA A 402 0.94 -9.05 -8.91
CA ALA A 402 0.17 -9.35 -7.72
C ALA A 402 0.16 -8.16 -6.75
N ALA A 403 1.30 -7.53 -6.51
CA ALA A 403 1.44 -6.38 -5.59
C ALA A 403 0.50 -5.21 -5.93
N PRO A 404 0.39 -4.71 -7.17
CA PRO A 404 -0.51 -3.60 -7.50
C PRO A 404 -2.00 -3.95 -7.38
N HIS A 405 -2.40 -5.22 -7.50
CA HIS A 405 -3.76 -5.63 -7.14
C HIS A 405 -4.05 -5.35 -5.67
N VAL A 406 -3.10 -5.65 -4.79
CA VAL A 406 -3.21 -5.39 -3.36
C VAL A 406 -3.15 -3.88 -3.08
N ALA A 407 -2.24 -3.14 -3.71
CA ALA A 407 -2.13 -1.69 -3.53
C ALA A 407 -3.41 -0.96 -3.95
N GLY A 408 -4.00 -1.33 -5.10
CA GLY A 408 -5.30 -0.81 -5.56
C GLY A 408 -6.44 -1.18 -4.61
N SER A 409 -6.43 -2.40 -4.05
CA SER A 409 -7.43 -2.81 -3.06
C SER A 409 -7.42 -1.93 -1.82
N TRP A 410 -6.24 -1.51 -1.36
CA TRP A 410 -6.12 -0.54 -0.26
C TRP A 410 -6.81 0.79 -0.59
N ALA A 411 -6.65 1.32 -1.80
CA ALA A 411 -7.29 2.56 -2.21
C ALA A 411 -8.83 2.45 -2.18
N VAL A 412 -9.36 1.33 -2.65
CA VAL A 412 -10.81 1.05 -2.61
C VAL A 412 -11.31 0.95 -1.16
N LEU A 413 -10.62 0.18 -0.31
CA LEU A 413 -11.01 -0.05 1.08
C LEU A 413 -10.85 1.22 1.95
N LYS A 414 -9.84 2.05 1.67
CA LYS A 414 -9.63 3.35 2.33
C LYS A 414 -10.64 4.40 1.88
N GLN A 415 -11.13 4.37 0.64
CA GLN A 415 -12.29 5.18 0.24
C GLN A 415 -13.51 4.84 1.07
N ALA A 416 -13.77 3.55 1.28
CA ALA A 416 -14.94 3.08 2.04
C ALA A 416 -14.83 3.37 3.55
N LYS A 417 -13.65 3.15 4.13
CA LYS A 417 -13.35 3.36 5.56
C LYS A 417 -12.03 4.13 5.72
N PRO A 418 -12.02 5.46 5.56
CA PRO A 418 -10.80 6.27 5.63
C PRO A 418 -10.01 6.11 6.93
N SER A 419 -10.69 5.84 8.05
CA SER A 419 -10.07 5.63 9.36
C SER A 419 -9.46 4.24 9.55
N ALA A 420 -9.68 3.27 8.63
CA ALA A 420 -9.13 1.93 8.79
C ALA A 420 -7.60 1.96 8.81
N THR A 421 -7.02 1.33 9.83
CA THR A 421 -5.57 1.13 9.94
C THR A 421 -5.07 0.12 8.92
N VAL A 422 -3.78 0.14 8.63
CA VAL A 422 -3.16 -0.87 7.75
C VAL A 422 -3.41 -2.30 8.28
N SER A 423 -3.40 -2.47 9.60
CA SER A 423 -3.63 -3.77 10.25
C SER A 423 -5.07 -4.25 10.09
N GLU A 424 -6.08 -3.36 10.22
CA GLU A 424 -7.49 -3.72 10.01
C GLU A 424 -7.77 -4.11 8.56
N VAL A 425 -7.21 -3.37 7.59
CA VAL A 425 -7.36 -3.71 6.17
C VAL A 425 -6.68 -5.04 5.84
N LEU A 426 -5.45 -5.26 6.34
CA LEU A 426 -4.76 -6.53 6.16
C LEU A 426 -5.55 -7.70 6.76
N ALA A 427 -6.03 -7.56 7.99
CA ALA A 427 -6.81 -8.58 8.66
C ALA A 427 -8.11 -8.91 7.90
N ALA A 428 -8.79 -7.90 7.36
CA ALA A 428 -9.99 -8.11 6.54
C ALA A 428 -9.66 -8.89 5.26
N LEU A 429 -8.62 -8.51 4.51
CA LEU A 429 -8.19 -9.21 3.30
C LEU A 429 -7.73 -10.65 3.59
N GLN A 430 -7.08 -10.88 4.73
CA GLN A 430 -6.65 -12.21 5.15
C GLN A 430 -7.85 -13.10 5.56
N ALA A 431 -8.78 -12.56 6.32
CA ALA A 431 -9.91 -13.30 6.86
C ALA A 431 -10.95 -13.68 5.78
N THR A 432 -11.11 -12.83 4.75
CA THR A 432 -12.14 -13.00 3.72
C THR A 432 -11.61 -13.47 2.38
N GLY A 433 -10.30 -13.51 2.21
CA GLY A 433 -9.66 -13.98 0.99
C GLY A 433 -9.92 -15.47 0.71
N ALA A 434 -9.77 -15.88 -0.55
CA ALA A 434 -9.81 -17.30 -0.91
C ALA A 434 -8.60 -18.01 -0.30
N PRO A 435 -8.79 -19.08 0.50
CA PRO A 435 -7.69 -19.86 1.05
C PRO A 435 -7.04 -20.70 -0.03
N ILE A 436 -5.81 -20.35 -0.42
CA ILE A 436 -5.05 -21.05 -1.46
C ILE A 436 -3.87 -21.77 -0.83
N THR A 437 -3.79 -23.07 -1.04
CA THR A 437 -2.69 -23.91 -0.56
C THR A 437 -1.64 -24.06 -1.65
N ASP A 438 -0.41 -23.67 -1.35
CA ASP A 438 0.74 -23.89 -2.22
C ASP A 438 1.17 -25.37 -2.13
N PRO A 439 1.04 -26.15 -3.20
CA PRO A 439 1.38 -27.57 -3.18
C PRO A 439 2.88 -27.84 -2.97
N ARG A 440 3.74 -26.83 -3.18
CA ARG A 440 5.20 -26.96 -3.06
C ARG A 440 5.67 -27.00 -1.60
N ASN A 441 4.89 -26.42 -0.66
CA ASN A 441 5.26 -26.31 0.77
C ASN A 441 4.08 -26.53 1.73
N SER A 442 2.87 -26.79 1.21
CA SER A 442 1.63 -26.99 1.97
C SER A 442 1.19 -25.78 2.80
N LEU A 443 1.71 -24.58 2.54
CA LEU A 443 1.26 -23.34 3.21
C LEU A 443 -0.01 -22.82 2.55
N THR A 444 -0.99 -22.48 3.36
CA THR A 444 -2.23 -21.83 2.90
C THR A 444 -2.16 -20.34 3.16
N LYS A 445 -2.41 -19.53 2.13
CA LYS A 445 -2.45 -18.06 2.18
C LYS A 445 -3.71 -17.54 1.50
N SER A 446 -4.19 -16.39 1.94
CA SER A 446 -5.38 -15.76 1.38
C SER A 446 -5.07 -15.03 0.08
N ARG A 447 -5.68 -15.45 -1.04
CA ARG A 447 -5.78 -14.64 -2.24
C ARG A 447 -6.90 -13.64 -2.04
N ILE A 448 -6.59 -12.36 -2.20
CA ILE A 448 -7.50 -11.25 -1.89
C ILE A 448 -8.86 -11.37 -2.57
N ARG A 449 -9.91 -11.00 -1.83
CA ARG A 449 -11.27 -10.75 -2.30
C ARG A 449 -11.71 -9.38 -1.79
N VAL A 450 -11.72 -8.39 -2.68
CA VAL A 450 -11.85 -6.99 -2.26
C VAL A 450 -13.25 -6.68 -1.77
N PHE A 451 -14.27 -7.27 -2.40
CA PHE A 451 -15.67 -7.05 -2.00
C PHE A 451 -15.97 -7.65 -0.62
N GLU A 452 -15.52 -8.86 -0.35
CA GLU A 452 -15.68 -9.50 0.94
C GLU A 452 -14.91 -8.78 2.05
N ALA A 453 -13.71 -8.26 1.74
CA ALA A 453 -12.95 -7.43 2.69
C ALA A 453 -13.66 -6.09 2.96
N LEU A 454 -14.28 -5.49 1.95
CA LEU A 454 -15.12 -4.30 2.12
C LEU A 454 -16.27 -4.60 3.09
N GLN A 455 -16.98 -5.72 2.88
CA GLN A 455 -18.08 -6.15 3.75
C GLN A 455 -17.62 -6.38 5.20
N ALA A 456 -16.44 -6.97 5.39
CA ALA A 456 -15.88 -7.20 6.72
C ALA A 456 -15.48 -5.89 7.43
N LEU A 457 -14.96 -4.90 6.69
CA LEU A 457 -14.61 -3.59 7.23
C LEU A 457 -15.83 -2.71 7.49
N MET A 458 -16.92 -2.94 6.77
CA MET A 458 -18.19 -2.23 6.87
C MET A 458 -19.35 -3.21 7.01
N PRO A 459 -19.55 -3.77 8.21
CA PRO A 459 -20.60 -4.80 8.42
C PRO A 459 -22.02 -4.35 8.03
N SER A 460 -22.27 -3.05 8.00
CA SER A 460 -23.52 -2.48 7.47
C SER A 460 -23.70 -2.69 5.95
N VAL A 461 -22.62 -2.91 5.20
CA VAL A 461 -22.62 -3.31 3.77
C VAL A 461 -22.68 -4.84 3.63
N ALA A 462 -22.28 -5.58 4.69
CA ALA A 462 -22.11 -7.04 4.67
C ALA A 462 -23.41 -7.86 4.66
N SER A 463 -24.57 -7.24 4.87
CA SER A 463 -25.81 -7.97 5.08
C SER A 463 -26.53 -8.39 3.81
N GLY A 464 -25.84 -8.69 2.73
CA GLY A 464 -26.44 -9.23 1.49
C GLY A 464 -27.48 -8.29 0.86
N PHE A 465 -27.45 -7.01 1.20
CA PHE A 465 -28.38 -6.02 0.68
C PHE A 465 -28.07 -5.72 -0.78
N LYS A 466 -29.12 -5.76 -1.58
CA LYS A 466 -29.09 -5.35 -2.99
C LYS A 466 -29.86 -4.06 -3.14
N SER A 467 -29.44 -3.27 -4.14
CA SER A 467 -30.22 -2.12 -4.57
C SER A 467 -31.41 -2.60 -5.39
N PHE A 468 -32.58 -2.18 -4.99
CA PHE A 468 -33.82 -2.42 -5.71
C PHE A 468 -34.37 -1.09 -6.19
N THR A 469 -34.66 -0.99 -7.48
CA THR A 469 -35.38 0.16 -8.04
C THR A 469 -36.85 0.02 -7.73
N VAL A 470 -37.51 1.14 -7.41
CA VAL A 470 -38.95 1.26 -7.39
C VAL A 470 -39.39 2.24 -8.47
N THR A 471 -40.61 2.11 -8.97
CA THR A 471 -41.19 3.17 -9.79
C THR A 471 -41.14 4.47 -8.99
N PRO A 472 -40.59 5.58 -9.55
CA PRO A 472 -40.48 6.84 -8.82
C PRO A 472 -41.80 7.21 -8.12
N CYS A 473 -41.73 7.43 -6.82
CA CYS A 473 -42.90 7.52 -5.96
C CYS A 473 -42.73 8.63 -4.92
N ARG A 474 -43.76 9.45 -4.69
CA ARG A 474 -43.74 10.52 -3.70
C ARG A 474 -43.77 9.97 -2.28
N LEU A 475 -42.69 10.18 -1.51
CA LEU A 475 -42.63 9.90 -0.07
C LEU A 475 -43.23 11.03 0.75
N VAL A 476 -42.85 12.27 0.46
CA VAL A 476 -43.21 13.47 1.22
C VAL A 476 -43.55 14.61 0.29
N ASP A 477 -44.63 15.34 0.63
CA ASP A 477 -44.91 16.66 0.08
C ASP A 477 -45.50 17.55 1.17
N THR A 478 -44.67 18.40 1.77
CA THR A 478 -45.13 19.22 2.91
C THR A 478 -46.18 20.27 2.50
N ARG A 479 -46.26 20.62 1.23
CA ARG A 479 -47.31 21.54 0.71
C ARG A 479 -48.70 20.91 0.79
N LEU A 480 -48.76 19.57 0.76
CA LEU A 480 -50.02 18.80 0.88
C LEU A 480 -50.33 18.40 2.32
N ALA A 481 -49.27 18.26 3.17
CA ALA A 481 -49.43 17.88 4.57
C ALA A 481 -48.34 18.48 5.47
N GLY A 482 -48.75 19.19 6.49
CA GLY A 482 -47.90 19.70 7.57
C GLY A 482 -47.20 21.02 7.29
N GLY A 483 -47.25 21.59 6.08
CA GLY A 483 -46.63 22.87 5.70
C GLY A 483 -45.09 22.88 5.72
N ALA A 484 -44.48 24.01 5.41
CA ALA A 484 -43.05 24.19 5.41
C ALA A 484 -42.39 23.79 6.75
N ILE A 485 -41.19 23.24 6.70
CA ILE A 485 -40.37 22.98 7.89
C ILE A 485 -39.73 24.31 8.31
N PRO A 486 -39.92 24.75 9.57
CA PRO A 486 -39.43 26.06 10.02
C PRO A 486 -37.89 26.12 10.03
N ALA A 487 -37.36 27.33 10.00
CA ALA A 487 -35.93 27.59 10.16
C ALA A 487 -35.41 26.97 11.47
N ASN A 488 -34.26 26.29 11.41
CA ASN A 488 -33.63 25.54 12.50
C ASN A 488 -34.55 24.46 13.12
N GLY A 489 -35.65 24.09 12.43
CA GLY A 489 -36.56 23.03 12.84
C GLY A 489 -36.25 21.70 12.18
N PHE A 490 -36.94 20.66 12.62
CA PHE A 490 -36.84 19.33 12.01
C PHE A 490 -38.22 18.67 11.91
N ARG A 491 -38.29 17.67 11.03
CA ARG A 491 -39.44 16.77 10.92
C ARG A 491 -39.02 15.38 10.49
N SER A 492 -39.59 14.37 11.10
CA SER A 492 -39.30 12.97 10.78
C SER A 492 -40.39 12.37 9.90
N PHE A 493 -40.01 11.44 9.04
CA PHE A 493 -40.86 10.87 7.99
C PHE A 493 -40.69 9.36 7.90
N LEU A 494 -41.73 8.67 7.43
CA LEU A 494 -41.68 7.26 7.04
C LEU A 494 -41.16 7.14 5.61
N ALA A 495 -40.41 6.09 5.34
CA ALA A 495 -39.98 5.68 3.99
C ALA A 495 -40.79 4.50 3.45
N ALA A 496 -41.53 3.79 4.33
CA ALA A 496 -42.32 2.62 4.00
C ALA A 496 -43.73 2.73 4.62
N GLY A 497 -44.69 1.99 4.06
CA GLY A 497 -46.08 1.97 4.54
C GLY A 497 -46.96 3.08 3.97
N PRO A 498 -48.05 3.46 4.66
CA PRO A 498 -48.98 4.50 4.22
C PRO A 498 -48.35 5.90 4.45
N LEU A 499 -48.20 6.68 3.38
CA LEU A 499 -47.44 7.95 3.39
C LEU A 499 -48.36 9.18 3.22
N GLN A 500 -49.69 8.99 3.14
CA GLN A 500 -50.62 10.09 2.86
C GLN A 500 -50.59 11.17 3.94
N ASN A 501 -50.36 10.79 5.21
CA ASN A 501 -50.30 11.74 6.34
C ASN A 501 -49.07 12.70 6.27
N GLN A 502 -48.12 12.43 5.38
CA GLN A 502 -46.97 13.28 5.10
C GLN A 502 -47.01 13.85 3.67
N GLY A 503 -48.15 13.78 3.00
CA GLY A 503 -48.36 14.27 1.63
C GLY A 503 -47.86 13.34 0.55
N GLY A 504 -47.48 12.12 0.90
CA GLY A 504 -46.95 11.10 -0.02
C GLY A 504 -48.07 10.22 -0.64
N ALA A 505 -47.63 9.22 -1.39
CA ALA A 505 -48.48 8.22 -2.01
C ALA A 505 -49.07 7.22 -0.96
N ALA A 506 -49.97 6.36 -1.39
CA ALA A 506 -50.52 5.33 -0.50
C ALA A 506 -49.45 4.31 -0.08
N ASN A 507 -48.56 3.97 -0.98
CA ASN A 507 -47.42 3.08 -0.74
C ASN A 507 -46.37 3.24 -1.88
N CYS A 508 -45.08 3.24 -1.55
CA CYS A 508 -43.99 3.32 -2.51
C CYS A 508 -43.25 1.98 -2.70
N ALA A 509 -43.85 0.88 -2.31
CA ALA A 509 -43.30 -0.47 -2.46
C ALA A 509 -41.94 -0.69 -1.77
N VAL A 510 -41.60 0.11 -0.76
CA VAL A 510 -40.46 -0.13 0.12
C VAL A 510 -40.93 -1.12 1.20
N PRO A 511 -40.22 -2.27 1.37
CA PRO A 511 -40.62 -3.24 2.39
C PRO A 511 -40.31 -2.69 3.80
N PRO A 512 -41.31 -2.63 4.71
CA PRO A 512 -41.09 -2.14 6.07
C PRO A 512 -40.16 -3.10 6.84
N GLY A 513 -39.17 -2.56 7.51
CA GLY A 513 -38.21 -3.31 8.35
C GLY A 513 -36.95 -3.82 7.67
N PRO A 514 -37.03 -4.54 6.53
CA PRO A 514 -35.79 -5.07 5.92
C PRO A 514 -34.98 -4.05 5.11
N ALA A 515 -35.56 -2.94 4.66
CA ALA A 515 -34.80 -1.88 4.01
C ALA A 515 -33.83 -1.22 5.00
N LYS A 516 -32.60 -0.90 4.56
CA LYS A 516 -31.55 -0.27 5.38
C LYS A 516 -31.18 1.13 4.91
N ALA A 517 -31.46 1.45 3.65
CA ALA A 517 -31.32 2.78 3.08
C ALA A 517 -32.29 3.00 1.95
N VAL A 518 -32.55 4.25 1.61
CA VAL A 518 -33.40 4.64 0.49
C VAL A 518 -32.64 5.56 -0.46
N TYR A 519 -32.89 5.39 -1.76
CA TYR A 519 -32.43 6.31 -2.81
C TYR A 519 -33.54 7.32 -3.03
N ILE A 520 -33.28 8.57 -2.66
CA ILE A 520 -34.28 9.64 -2.70
C ILE A 520 -33.80 10.85 -3.48
N ASN A 521 -34.73 11.54 -4.11
CA ASN A 521 -34.53 12.89 -4.63
C ASN A 521 -35.20 13.86 -3.64
N VAL A 522 -34.40 14.67 -2.98
CA VAL A 522 -34.85 15.66 -1.99
C VAL A 522 -34.92 17.03 -2.63
N VAL A 523 -36.05 17.68 -2.54
CA VAL A 523 -36.31 18.98 -3.16
C VAL A 523 -36.69 20.00 -2.08
N ALA A 524 -35.95 21.09 -1.96
CA ALA A 524 -36.34 22.29 -1.25
C ALA A 524 -37.17 23.16 -2.19
N VAL A 525 -38.40 23.50 -1.78
CA VAL A 525 -39.35 24.28 -2.59
C VAL A 525 -39.60 25.64 -1.96
N GLY A 526 -39.32 26.71 -2.70
CA GLY A 526 -39.60 28.08 -2.32
C GLY A 526 -39.03 28.51 -0.95
N PRO A 527 -37.73 28.23 -0.64
CA PRO A 527 -37.14 28.61 0.65
C PRO A 527 -37.23 30.10 0.90
N ALA A 528 -37.53 30.48 2.14
CA ALA A 528 -37.74 31.88 2.54
C ALA A 528 -36.43 32.70 2.50
N GLY A 529 -35.28 32.06 2.58
CA GLY A 529 -33.95 32.67 2.55
C GLY A 529 -32.87 31.66 2.13
N PRO A 530 -31.60 32.06 2.00
CA PRO A 530 -30.51 31.15 1.77
C PRO A 530 -30.33 30.21 2.97
N GLY A 531 -30.00 28.96 2.72
CA GLY A 531 -29.84 27.97 3.79
C GLY A 531 -29.48 26.58 3.27
N HIS A 532 -29.69 25.62 4.14
CA HIS A 532 -29.46 24.21 3.82
C HIS A 532 -30.47 23.31 4.54
N LEU A 533 -30.54 22.06 4.09
CA LEU A 533 -31.19 21.00 4.82
C LEU A 533 -30.27 19.76 4.91
N THR A 534 -30.49 18.97 5.94
CA THR A 534 -29.78 17.72 6.18
C THR A 534 -30.79 16.60 6.37
N VAL A 535 -30.65 15.52 5.60
CA VAL A 535 -31.44 14.29 5.75
C VAL A 535 -30.57 13.25 6.43
N HIS A 536 -31.08 12.64 7.50
CA HIS A 536 -30.34 11.65 8.29
C HIS A 536 -31.28 10.59 8.87
N PRO A 537 -30.75 9.41 9.28
CA PRO A 537 -31.59 8.36 9.87
C PRO A 537 -32.19 8.79 11.20
N TYR A 538 -33.44 8.45 11.43
CA TYR A 538 -34.07 8.56 12.75
C TYR A 538 -33.57 7.41 13.66
N PRO A 539 -33.35 7.60 14.97
CA PRO A 539 -33.35 8.86 15.75
C PRO A 539 -31.96 9.48 15.93
N LEU A 540 -31.02 9.21 14.99
CA LEU A 540 -29.65 9.65 15.11
C LEU A 540 -29.52 11.18 15.07
N PRO A 541 -28.48 11.75 15.71
CA PRO A 541 -28.23 13.18 15.68
C PRO A 541 -27.93 13.67 14.25
N VAL A 542 -28.21 14.96 13.99
CA VAL A 542 -27.91 15.60 12.71
C VAL A 542 -26.40 15.60 12.44
N PRO A 543 -25.95 15.11 11.27
CA PRO A 543 -24.54 15.16 10.89
C PRO A 543 -24.10 16.59 10.52
N LEU A 544 -22.78 16.83 10.52
CA LEU A 544 -22.22 18.15 10.19
C LEU A 544 -22.36 18.52 8.70
N ALA A 545 -22.51 17.52 7.80
CA ALA A 545 -22.64 17.76 6.38
C ALA A 545 -24.10 18.02 5.96
N SER A 546 -24.33 19.06 5.14
CA SER A 546 -25.63 19.33 4.54
C SER A 546 -25.93 18.36 3.39
N THR A 547 -27.21 17.97 3.25
CA THR A 547 -27.67 17.17 2.11
C THR A 547 -27.96 18.05 0.89
N LEU A 548 -28.47 19.27 1.10
CA LEU A 548 -28.85 20.20 0.04
C LEU A 548 -28.67 21.64 0.54
N ASN A 549 -28.01 22.48 -0.26
CA ASN A 549 -27.89 23.92 -0.03
C ASN A 549 -28.75 24.67 -1.04
N PHE A 550 -29.36 25.79 -0.65
CA PHE A 550 -30.30 26.55 -1.48
C PHE A 550 -30.22 28.05 -1.25
N SER A 551 -30.65 28.83 -2.24
CA SER A 551 -30.87 30.28 -2.18
C SER A 551 -32.32 30.62 -1.98
N ALA A 552 -32.64 31.86 -1.55
CA ALA A 552 -34.00 32.33 -1.36
C ALA A 552 -34.85 32.13 -2.64
N GLY A 553 -36.05 31.61 -2.51
CA GLY A 553 -37.01 31.38 -3.59
C GLY A 553 -36.61 30.28 -4.59
N GLN A 554 -35.43 29.69 -4.49
CA GLN A 554 -34.94 28.68 -5.40
C GLN A 554 -35.56 27.31 -5.12
N THR A 555 -36.23 26.72 -6.11
CA THR A 555 -36.56 25.28 -6.02
C THR A 555 -35.40 24.47 -6.57
N ILE A 556 -34.79 23.64 -5.72
CA ILE A 556 -33.58 22.87 -6.05
C ILE A 556 -33.67 21.47 -5.45
N ALA A 557 -33.10 20.50 -6.16
CA ALA A 557 -33.12 19.09 -5.79
C ALA A 557 -31.72 18.50 -5.69
N ASN A 558 -31.58 17.45 -4.86
CA ASN A 558 -30.40 16.60 -4.81
C ASN A 558 -30.81 15.13 -4.65
N GLY A 559 -30.22 14.26 -5.48
CA GLY A 559 -30.36 12.81 -5.37
C GLY A 559 -29.35 12.22 -4.39
N VAL A 560 -29.81 11.53 -3.36
CA VAL A 560 -28.95 10.98 -2.31
C VAL A 560 -29.42 9.58 -1.89
N MET A 561 -28.49 8.77 -1.40
CA MET A 561 -28.79 7.57 -0.63
C MET A 561 -28.72 7.92 0.86
N VAL A 562 -29.78 7.66 1.59
CA VAL A 562 -29.88 7.94 3.04
C VAL A 562 -30.17 6.64 3.76
N PRO A 563 -29.35 6.24 4.76
CA PRO A 563 -29.73 5.18 5.68
C PRO A 563 -31.05 5.52 6.37
N ILE A 564 -31.84 4.51 6.67
CA ILE A 564 -33.09 4.68 7.45
C ILE A 564 -32.93 4.12 8.86
N CYS A 565 -33.91 4.31 9.73
CA CYS A 565 -33.84 3.82 11.11
C CYS A 565 -33.52 2.32 11.17
N ASP A 566 -32.53 1.96 11.95
CA ASP A 566 -32.18 0.56 12.17
C ASP A 566 -33.03 -0.05 13.28
N THR A 567 -34.02 -0.83 12.89
CA THR A 567 -34.95 -1.51 13.83
C THR A 567 -34.27 -2.55 14.73
N SER A 568 -33.00 -2.95 14.43
CA SER A 568 -32.23 -3.83 15.30
C SER A 568 -31.56 -3.08 16.46
N ALA A 569 -31.38 -1.78 16.32
CA ALA A 569 -30.71 -0.93 17.31
C ALA A 569 -31.66 0.05 18.02
N PHE A 570 -32.77 0.43 17.37
CA PHE A 570 -33.66 1.48 17.87
C PHE A 570 -35.14 1.11 17.72
N THR A 571 -35.98 1.74 18.54
CA THR A 571 -37.45 1.76 18.31
C THR A 571 -37.73 2.86 17.29
N CYS A 572 -38.11 2.47 16.08
CA CYS A 572 -38.31 3.37 14.95
C CYS A 572 -39.74 3.92 14.91
N ALA A 573 -39.94 5.15 15.37
CA ALA A 573 -41.20 5.88 15.15
C ALA A 573 -41.27 6.55 13.78
N ALA A 574 -40.15 6.68 13.11
CA ALA A 574 -39.96 7.17 11.74
C ALA A 574 -38.72 6.51 11.13
N ASP A 575 -38.51 6.68 9.84
CA ASP A 575 -37.37 6.12 9.12
C ASP A 575 -36.23 7.13 8.94
N LEU A 576 -36.57 8.38 8.65
CA LEU A 576 -35.58 9.45 8.42
C LEU A 576 -36.05 10.78 9.02
N THR A 577 -35.10 11.67 9.28
CA THR A 577 -35.36 13.03 9.76
C THR A 577 -34.76 14.03 8.79
N VAL A 578 -35.51 15.11 8.52
CA VAL A 578 -35.01 16.28 7.79
C VAL A 578 -34.87 17.42 8.77
N THR A 579 -33.64 17.96 8.89
CA THR A 579 -33.33 19.14 9.71
C THR A 579 -33.02 20.31 8.79
N MET A 580 -33.71 21.44 9.03
CA MET A 580 -33.47 22.68 8.30
C MET A 580 -32.41 23.52 8.99
N GLY A 581 -31.59 24.21 8.19
CA GLY A 581 -30.70 25.27 8.66
C GLY A 581 -31.46 26.59 8.87
N PRO A 582 -30.82 27.74 8.59
CA PRO A 582 -31.33 29.06 9.00
C PRO A 582 -32.59 29.53 8.25
N SER A 583 -33.09 28.78 7.26
CA SER A 583 -34.28 29.19 6.48
C SER A 583 -35.30 28.09 6.37
N ALA A 584 -36.59 28.49 6.46
CA ALA A 584 -37.73 27.60 6.26
C ALA A 584 -37.90 27.28 4.76
N ALA A 585 -38.38 26.06 4.45
CA ALA A 585 -38.76 25.68 3.10
C ALA A 585 -39.83 24.58 3.12
N ASP A 586 -40.64 24.53 2.07
CA ASP A 586 -41.39 23.32 1.77
C ASP A 586 -40.48 22.22 1.24
N LEU A 587 -40.83 20.98 1.53
CA LEU A 587 -40.05 19.81 1.21
C LEU A 587 -40.84 18.86 0.32
N VAL A 588 -40.15 18.37 -0.71
CA VAL A 588 -40.65 17.24 -1.51
C VAL A 588 -39.56 16.16 -1.51
N ILE A 589 -39.98 14.91 -1.24
CA ILE A 589 -39.08 13.75 -1.35
C ILE A 589 -39.71 12.72 -2.25
N ASP A 590 -39.03 12.36 -3.32
CA ASP A 590 -39.37 11.24 -4.18
C ASP A 590 -38.39 10.09 -3.98
N ILE A 591 -38.86 8.85 -3.90
CA ILE A 591 -38.00 7.66 -3.82
C ILE A 591 -37.87 7.01 -5.20
N THR A 592 -36.67 6.53 -5.52
CA THR A 592 -36.35 5.82 -6.77
C THR A 592 -35.85 4.39 -6.53
N GLY A 593 -35.55 4.04 -5.29
CA GLY A 593 -35.11 2.70 -4.92
C GLY A 593 -34.79 2.57 -3.42
N TYR A 594 -34.41 1.40 -3.02
CA TYR A 594 -33.95 1.12 -1.65
C TYR A 594 -32.82 0.09 -1.64
N LEU A 595 -32.05 0.08 -0.56
CA LEU A 595 -31.07 -0.95 -0.23
C LEU A 595 -31.68 -1.90 0.80
N GLY A 596 -31.74 -3.17 0.50
CA GLY A 596 -32.35 -4.17 1.39
C GLY A 596 -32.02 -5.61 0.98
N PRO A 597 -32.38 -6.61 1.80
CA PRO A 597 -32.32 -8.00 1.38
C PRO A 597 -33.26 -8.22 0.20
N LYS A 598 -33.00 -9.24 -0.60
CA LYS A 598 -33.89 -9.63 -1.68
C LYS A 598 -35.30 -9.93 -1.09
N PRO A 599 -36.37 -9.35 -1.62
CA PRO A 599 -37.74 -9.65 -1.18
C PRO A 599 -38.06 -11.13 -1.24
#